data_28f1576989e6a5b3fa1bb1172322f0be
#
_entry.id   28f1576989e6a5b3fa1bb1172322f0be
#
_cell.length_a   1.000
_cell.length_b   1.000
_cell.length_c   1.000
_cell.angle_alpha   90.00
_cell.angle_beta   90.00
_cell.angle_gamma   90.00
#
_symmetry.space_group_name_H-M   'P 1'
#
loop_
_entity.id
_entity.type
_entity.pdbx_description
1 polymer ?
#
loop_
_entity_poly.entity_id
_entity_poly.type
_entity_poly.pdbx_seq_one_letter_code
_entity_poly.pdbx_strand_id
1 'polypeptide(L)'
;MEKAKRSRTAIGMACVCAAVMAAGGTAAPPQMMVVAGSGVAGFADGVGAEARFNKPIRLAPFGPDAVLVSDIFNHSIRSVSKDGRVRTIAGAPDRKGHEDGPAATARFASPHGVGTTADGRIAVAEAEGHTLRLLTLKAGVAGGYEVTTVAGTPGKSGSADGPALQAMFNSPHAALWGEDGSIYTPDIGNATIRRVRNGVVDTVTGSGSDKMVYPMDIAWMKDGRLVVADAGANLLRTWRPGEPLGTFAAQGALATPHGVAVGPDGMLYVADMKSQRVLAIDAAGRVTTVAGVEGQAGSDAAHLNRPAAVLVHAGWLWIADLDNHRICAVALGR
;
A
#
# COMPACT_ATOMS: atom_id res chain seq x y z
N MET A 1 -48.65 45.12 2.43
CA MET A 1 -48.67 44.12 1.36
C MET A 1 -47.29 44.08 0.73
N GLU A 2 -46.43 43.21 1.21
CA GLU A 2 -45.09 43.07 0.65
C GLU A 2 -44.73 41.59 0.68
N LYS A 3 -44.45 41.06 -0.54
CA LYS A 3 -44.18 39.64 -0.76
C LYS A 3 -42.73 39.32 -0.41
N ALA A 4 -42.49 38.49 0.60
CA ALA A 4 -41.18 37.93 0.90
C ALA A 4 -40.74 36.96 -0.18
N LYS A 5 -39.66 37.30 -0.93
CA LYS A 5 -38.92 36.38 -1.82
C LYS A 5 -37.96 35.51 -0.99
N ARG A 6 -38.22 34.23 -0.95
CA ARG A 6 -37.27 33.22 -0.44
C ARG A 6 -36.20 32.98 -1.51
N SER A 7 -34.98 33.36 -1.23
CA SER A 7 -33.78 33.01 -2.02
C SER A 7 -33.40 31.55 -1.71
N ARG A 8 -33.45 30.69 -2.70
CA ARG A 8 -32.86 29.35 -2.67
C ARG A 8 -31.43 29.45 -3.23
N THR A 9 -30.45 29.37 -2.37
CA THR A 9 -29.04 29.24 -2.79
C THR A 9 -28.82 27.78 -3.20
N ALA A 10 -28.74 27.56 -4.49
CA ALA A 10 -28.29 26.28 -5.05
C ALA A 10 -26.77 26.28 -5.04
N ILE A 11 -26.15 25.37 -4.28
CA ILE A 11 -24.73 25.08 -4.37
C ILE A 11 -24.53 24.23 -5.62
N GLY A 12 -24.08 24.89 -6.67
CA GLY A 12 -23.71 24.23 -7.92
C GLY A 12 -22.39 23.51 -7.78
N MET A 13 -22.45 22.19 -7.89
CA MET A 13 -21.28 21.33 -8.08
C MET A 13 -20.79 21.54 -9.52
N ALA A 14 -19.74 22.31 -9.71
CA ALA A 14 -19.14 22.54 -11.01
C ALA A 14 -18.33 21.31 -11.44
N CYS A 15 -18.94 20.49 -12.27
CA CYS A 15 -18.24 19.47 -13.05
C CYS A 15 -17.55 20.18 -14.22
N VAL A 16 -16.23 20.39 -14.12
CA VAL A 16 -15.45 20.91 -15.25
C VAL A 16 -14.86 19.73 -16.01
N CYS A 17 -15.61 19.22 -16.97
CA CYS A 17 -15.06 18.48 -18.09
C CYS A 17 -14.81 19.47 -19.23
N ALA A 18 -13.58 19.90 -19.45
CA ALA A 18 -13.18 20.58 -20.67
C ALA A 18 -12.11 19.76 -21.37
N ALA A 19 -12.51 19.02 -22.39
CA ALA A 19 -11.60 18.53 -23.41
C ALA A 19 -11.27 19.68 -24.37
N VAL A 20 -10.01 20.07 -24.41
CA VAL A 20 -9.49 20.88 -25.53
C VAL A 20 -8.26 20.20 -26.08
N MET A 21 -8.41 19.63 -27.27
CA MET A 21 -7.33 19.24 -28.15
C MET A 21 -6.87 20.48 -28.93
N ALA A 22 -5.68 20.98 -28.62
CA ALA A 22 -4.94 21.86 -29.55
C ALA A 22 -3.44 21.85 -29.20
N ALA A 23 -2.67 21.44 -30.17
CA ALA A 23 -1.26 21.73 -30.47
C ALA A 23 -0.34 22.22 -29.34
N GLY A 24 0.62 21.39 -28.96
CA GLY A 24 1.92 21.85 -28.40
C GLY A 24 1.96 22.37 -26.96
N GLY A 25 0.93 22.17 -26.15
CA GLY A 25 0.94 22.55 -24.74
C GLY A 25 1.45 21.41 -23.87
N THR A 26 2.48 21.63 -23.08
CA THR A 26 2.82 20.75 -21.95
C THR A 26 1.60 20.65 -21.04
N ALA A 27 0.96 19.46 -20.99
CA ALA A 27 -0.14 19.23 -20.06
C ALA A 27 0.33 19.60 -18.65
N ALA A 28 -0.48 20.36 -17.91
CA ALA A 28 -0.20 20.65 -16.52
C ALA A 28 0.00 19.30 -15.77
N PRO A 29 0.98 19.22 -14.86
CA PRO A 29 1.19 17.99 -14.12
C PRO A 29 -0.11 17.54 -13.44
N PRO A 30 -0.41 16.24 -13.41
CA PRO A 30 -1.64 15.76 -12.84
C PRO A 30 -1.73 16.20 -11.37
N GLN A 31 -2.84 16.84 -11.00
CA GLN A 31 -3.01 17.41 -9.68
C GLN A 31 -3.33 16.29 -8.67
N MET A 32 -2.55 16.21 -7.60
CA MET A 32 -2.83 15.34 -6.46
C MET A 32 -4.07 15.85 -5.71
N MET A 33 -4.94 14.93 -5.31
CA MET A 33 -6.11 15.22 -4.49
C MET A 33 -6.08 14.39 -3.21
N VAL A 34 -6.58 14.94 -2.11
CA VAL A 34 -6.83 14.20 -0.87
C VAL A 34 -8.17 13.48 -1.04
N VAL A 35 -8.16 12.16 -0.95
CA VAL A 35 -9.36 11.32 -1.06
C VAL A 35 -10.03 11.14 0.30
N ALA A 36 -9.25 10.81 1.34
CA ALA A 36 -9.76 10.60 2.68
C ALA A 36 -8.67 10.84 3.74
N GLY A 37 -9.11 11.20 4.94
CA GLY A 37 -8.28 11.50 6.09
C GLY A 37 -8.27 12.99 6.44
N SER A 38 -8.44 13.29 7.73
CA SER A 38 -8.51 14.67 8.24
C SER A 38 -7.15 15.37 8.33
N GLY A 39 -6.04 14.66 8.13
CA GLY A 39 -4.69 15.15 8.42
C GLY A 39 -4.28 15.04 9.90
N VAL A 40 -5.18 14.58 10.76
CA VAL A 40 -4.93 14.40 12.20
C VAL A 40 -4.99 12.92 12.54
N ALA A 41 -3.99 12.43 13.28
CA ALA A 41 -3.97 11.04 13.75
C ALA A 41 -5.23 10.69 14.55
N GLY A 42 -5.76 9.50 14.30
CA GLY A 42 -6.95 9.01 15.03
C GLY A 42 -7.60 7.84 14.30
N PHE A 43 -8.76 7.42 14.82
CA PHE A 43 -9.57 6.35 14.25
C PHE A 43 -11.01 6.83 14.08
N ALA A 44 -11.45 6.97 12.85
CA ALA A 44 -12.84 7.24 12.50
C ALA A 44 -13.13 6.73 11.09
N ASP A 45 -14.23 6.04 10.92
CA ASP A 45 -14.87 5.82 9.62
C ASP A 45 -15.62 7.09 9.22
N GLY A 46 -15.93 7.27 7.95
CA GLY A 46 -16.63 8.47 7.46
C GLY A 46 -16.31 8.76 6.01
N VAL A 47 -16.55 9.97 5.55
CA VAL A 47 -16.32 10.39 4.18
C VAL A 47 -15.32 11.55 4.15
N GLY A 48 -14.28 11.44 3.31
CA GLY A 48 -13.29 12.50 3.12
C GLY A 48 -12.59 12.88 4.42
N ALA A 49 -12.70 14.13 4.83
CA ALA A 49 -12.05 14.66 6.02
C ALA A 49 -12.72 14.24 7.35
N GLU A 50 -13.88 13.60 7.32
CA GLU A 50 -14.48 13.00 8.53
C GLU A 50 -13.70 11.77 9.00
N ALA A 51 -13.10 11.04 8.06
CA ALA A 51 -12.30 9.88 8.37
C ALA A 51 -10.97 10.25 9.04
N ARG A 52 -10.49 9.36 9.90
CA ARG A 52 -9.16 9.50 10.53
C ARG A 52 -8.38 8.21 10.41
N PHE A 53 -7.10 8.35 10.12
CA PHE A 53 -6.10 7.29 10.11
C PHE A 53 -5.01 7.57 11.13
N ASN A 54 -4.24 6.55 11.47
CA ASN A 54 -3.03 6.71 12.28
C ASN A 54 -1.87 5.98 11.61
N LYS A 55 -1.14 6.70 10.75
CA LYS A 55 -0.05 6.17 9.93
C LYS A 55 -0.54 5.12 8.93
N PRO A 56 -1.38 5.50 7.93
CA PRO A 56 -1.73 4.58 6.83
C PRO A 56 -0.47 4.27 6.03
N ILE A 57 -0.14 2.96 5.85
CA ILE A 57 1.20 2.60 5.39
C ILE A 57 1.23 1.74 4.13
N ARG A 58 0.22 0.93 3.85
CA ARG A 58 0.17 0.05 2.68
C ARG A 58 -1.19 0.09 2.02
N LEU A 59 -1.18 -0.13 0.71
CA LEU A 59 -2.38 -0.13 -0.13
C LEU A 59 -2.49 -1.43 -0.92
N ALA A 60 -3.72 -1.92 -1.13
CA ALA A 60 -4.03 -3.00 -2.07
C ALA A 60 -5.35 -2.74 -2.79
N PRO A 61 -5.58 -3.31 -3.99
CA PRO A 61 -6.87 -3.17 -4.68
C PRO A 61 -8.03 -3.75 -3.86
N PHE A 62 -9.21 -3.14 -3.91
CA PHE A 62 -10.40 -3.66 -3.25
C PHE A 62 -11.66 -3.39 -4.07
N GLY A 63 -12.14 -4.40 -4.76
CA GLY A 63 -13.23 -4.22 -5.72
C GLY A 63 -12.84 -3.33 -6.90
N PRO A 64 -13.81 -2.78 -7.64
CA PRO A 64 -13.56 -2.07 -8.89
C PRO A 64 -12.98 -0.65 -8.71
N ASP A 65 -13.24 0.02 -7.58
CA ASP A 65 -12.96 1.45 -7.39
C ASP A 65 -12.55 1.84 -5.97
N ALA A 66 -12.18 0.86 -5.13
CA ALA A 66 -11.72 1.09 -3.78
C ALA A 66 -10.34 0.47 -3.53
N VAL A 67 -9.71 0.85 -2.44
CA VAL A 67 -8.44 0.30 -1.98
C VAL A 67 -8.55 -0.13 -0.52
N LEU A 68 -7.81 -1.17 -0.13
CA LEU A 68 -7.52 -1.45 1.26
C LEU A 68 -6.34 -0.60 1.73
N VAL A 69 -6.36 -0.30 3.01
CA VAL A 69 -5.33 0.48 3.70
C VAL A 69 -4.96 -0.25 4.99
N SER A 70 -3.68 -0.53 5.18
CA SER A 70 -3.15 -0.90 6.49
C SER A 70 -3.00 0.36 7.33
N ASP A 71 -3.81 0.49 8.37
CA ASP A 71 -3.82 1.61 9.32
C ASP A 71 -3.04 1.18 10.57
N ILE A 72 -1.70 1.28 10.48
CA ILE A 72 -0.77 0.49 11.30
C ILE A 72 -0.90 0.73 12.81
N PHE A 73 -1.01 1.99 13.24
CA PHE A 73 -1.14 2.32 14.67
C PHE A 73 -2.58 2.25 15.18
N ASN A 74 -3.53 2.04 14.28
CA ASN A 74 -4.90 1.66 14.63
C ASN A 74 -5.11 0.14 14.61
N HIS A 75 -4.06 -0.63 14.37
CA HIS A 75 -4.11 -2.10 14.35
C HIS A 75 -5.27 -2.65 13.50
N SER A 76 -5.56 -1.98 12.37
CA SER A 76 -6.76 -2.26 11.57
C SER A 76 -6.49 -2.23 10.07
N ILE A 77 -7.33 -2.95 9.34
CA ILE A 77 -7.43 -2.88 7.88
C ILE A 77 -8.67 -2.08 7.54
N ARG A 78 -8.49 -1.02 6.76
CA ARG A 78 -9.55 -0.11 6.33
C ARG A 78 -9.77 -0.23 4.83
N SER A 79 -10.94 0.11 4.34
CA SER A 79 -11.21 0.34 2.92
C SER A 79 -11.45 1.82 2.67
N VAL A 80 -11.00 2.30 1.50
CA VAL A 80 -11.23 3.66 1.02
C VAL A 80 -11.76 3.57 -0.40
N SER A 81 -12.98 4.01 -0.65
CA SER A 81 -13.54 4.09 -1.99
C SER A 81 -13.19 5.43 -2.67
N LYS A 82 -13.33 5.48 -3.98
CA LYS A 82 -13.00 6.65 -4.78
C LYS A 82 -13.78 7.93 -4.37
N ASP A 83 -14.99 7.79 -3.84
CA ASP A 83 -15.79 8.87 -3.30
C ASP A 83 -15.38 9.30 -1.87
N GLY A 84 -14.26 8.75 -1.36
CA GLY A 84 -13.69 9.09 -0.06
C GLY A 84 -14.32 8.37 1.12
N ARG A 85 -15.21 7.40 0.93
CA ARG A 85 -15.83 6.64 2.02
C ARG A 85 -14.82 5.67 2.62
N VAL A 86 -14.61 5.79 3.92
CA VAL A 86 -13.74 4.90 4.72
C VAL A 86 -14.59 3.98 5.57
N ARG A 87 -14.21 2.69 5.60
CA ARG A 87 -14.82 1.67 6.46
C ARG A 87 -13.75 0.77 7.05
N THR A 88 -13.96 0.36 8.28
CA THR A 88 -13.13 -0.67 8.92
C THR A 88 -13.54 -2.04 8.41
N ILE A 89 -12.56 -2.80 7.93
CA ILE A 89 -12.72 -4.19 7.44
C ILE A 89 -12.41 -5.18 8.56
N ALA A 90 -11.31 -4.95 9.31
CA ALA A 90 -10.91 -5.82 10.41
C ALA A 90 -10.02 -5.07 11.41
N GLY A 91 -10.03 -5.51 12.67
CA GLY A 91 -9.22 -4.91 13.72
C GLY A 91 -9.83 -3.66 14.36
N ALA A 92 -9.15 -3.10 15.37
CA ALA A 92 -9.58 -1.90 16.09
C ALA A 92 -8.39 -1.25 16.84
N PRO A 93 -8.40 0.08 17.11
CA PRO A 93 -7.23 0.84 17.61
C PRO A 93 -6.80 0.45 19.02
N ASP A 94 -7.73 0.03 19.86
CA ASP A 94 -7.50 -0.38 21.26
C ASP A 94 -7.22 -1.88 21.42
N ARG A 95 -7.08 -2.60 20.30
CA ARG A 95 -6.99 -4.06 20.29
C ARG A 95 -5.71 -4.57 19.63
N LYS A 96 -4.56 -4.00 19.99
CA LYS A 96 -3.28 -4.58 19.60
C LYS A 96 -3.15 -6.00 20.18
N GLY A 97 -2.77 -6.95 19.34
CA GLY A 97 -2.56 -8.33 19.75
C GLY A 97 -2.60 -9.30 18.59
N HIS A 98 -2.73 -10.57 18.91
CA HIS A 98 -2.85 -11.64 17.94
C HIS A 98 -4.04 -12.51 18.32
N GLU A 99 -5.14 -12.38 17.58
CA GLU A 99 -6.34 -13.18 17.77
C GLU A 99 -6.96 -13.49 16.43
N ASP A 100 -7.13 -14.77 16.12
CA ASP A 100 -7.87 -15.26 14.95
C ASP A 100 -9.38 -15.24 15.22
N GLY A 101 -10.20 -15.35 14.17
CA GLY A 101 -11.65 -15.39 14.27
C GLY A 101 -12.35 -14.32 13.43
N PRO A 102 -13.60 -13.94 13.78
CA PRO A 102 -14.34 -12.93 13.03
C PRO A 102 -13.60 -11.61 12.91
N ALA A 103 -13.60 -11.01 11.71
CA ALA A 103 -12.85 -9.76 11.44
C ALA A 103 -13.17 -8.63 12.41
N ALA A 104 -14.41 -8.57 12.92
CA ALA A 104 -14.84 -7.57 13.89
C ALA A 104 -14.20 -7.73 15.29
N THR A 105 -13.70 -8.93 15.62
CA THR A 105 -13.09 -9.23 16.93
C THR A 105 -11.63 -9.60 16.83
N ALA A 106 -11.15 -9.95 15.64
CA ALA A 106 -9.75 -10.27 15.39
C ALA A 106 -8.82 -9.14 15.83
N ARG A 107 -7.60 -9.51 16.25
CA ARG A 107 -6.57 -8.56 16.67
C ARG A 107 -5.35 -8.68 15.79
N PHE A 108 -4.74 -7.56 15.51
CA PHE A 108 -3.51 -7.46 14.75
C PHE A 108 -2.41 -6.77 15.57
N ALA A 109 -1.17 -7.21 15.36
CA ALA A 109 0.01 -6.60 15.92
C ALA A 109 0.80 -5.88 14.82
N SER A 110 0.51 -4.59 14.60
CA SER A 110 1.08 -3.78 13.53
C SER A 110 0.84 -4.40 12.13
N PRO A 111 -0.41 -4.43 11.62
CA PRO A 111 -0.70 -4.88 10.27
C PRO A 111 -0.04 -3.90 9.28
N HIS A 112 1.05 -4.34 8.66
CA HIS A 112 1.86 -3.50 7.80
C HIS A 112 1.54 -3.75 6.32
N GLY A 113 1.70 -4.99 5.86
CA GLY A 113 1.41 -5.39 4.49
C GLY A 113 -0.03 -5.80 4.28
N VAL A 114 -0.59 -5.46 3.13
CA VAL A 114 -1.90 -5.95 2.69
C VAL A 114 -1.84 -6.28 1.20
N GLY A 115 -2.43 -7.40 0.80
CA GLY A 115 -2.54 -7.83 -0.59
C GLY A 115 -3.82 -8.60 -0.82
N THR A 116 -4.41 -8.48 -2.01
CA THR A 116 -5.70 -9.08 -2.33
C THR A 116 -5.65 -9.98 -3.56
N THR A 117 -6.56 -10.92 -3.62
CA THR A 117 -6.84 -11.74 -4.81
C THR A 117 -8.17 -11.32 -5.44
N ALA A 118 -8.38 -11.70 -6.69
CA ALA A 118 -9.62 -11.42 -7.40
C ALA A 118 -10.86 -12.08 -6.77
N ASP A 119 -10.68 -13.21 -6.06
CA ASP A 119 -11.74 -13.90 -5.33
C ASP A 119 -12.00 -13.33 -3.91
N GLY A 120 -11.35 -12.21 -3.57
CA GLY A 120 -11.61 -11.43 -2.36
C GLY A 120 -10.87 -11.89 -1.11
N ARG A 121 -9.88 -12.80 -1.22
CA ARG A 121 -8.99 -13.11 -0.10
C ARG A 121 -8.04 -11.95 0.16
N ILE A 122 -7.75 -11.68 1.43
CA ILE A 122 -6.86 -10.60 1.84
C ILE A 122 -5.73 -11.21 2.69
N ALA A 123 -4.50 -11.10 2.22
CA ALA A 123 -3.33 -11.43 3.02
C ALA A 123 -2.85 -10.19 3.78
N VAL A 124 -2.47 -10.36 5.04
CA VAL A 124 -1.95 -9.29 5.91
C VAL A 124 -0.62 -9.74 6.50
N ALA A 125 0.42 -8.94 6.32
CA ALA A 125 1.70 -9.13 7.00
C ALA A 125 1.75 -8.28 8.27
N GLU A 126 2.01 -8.91 9.40
CA GLU A 126 2.10 -8.25 10.71
C GLU A 126 3.56 -8.06 11.11
N ALA A 127 4.02 -6.82 11.09
CA ALA A 127 5.43 -6.51 11.35
C ALA A 127 5.86 -6.89 12.77
N GLU A 128 5.09 -6.51 13.78
CA GLU A 128 5.37 -6.84 15.17
C GLU A 128 4.80 -8.21 15.60
N GLY A 129 3.81 -8.71 14.88
CA GLY A 129 3.26 -10.06 15.07
C GLY A 129 4.18 -11.16 14.56
N HIS A 130 5.09 -10.83 13.62
CA HIS A 130 5.96 -11.77 12.92
C HIS A 130 5.18 -12.89 12.23
N THR A 131 3.99 -12.56 11.68
CA THR A 131 3.07 -13.52 11.07
C THR A 131 2.50 -13.02 9.76
N LEU A 132 1.98 -13.95 8.96
CA LEU A 132 1.06 -13.67 7.87
C LEU A 132 -0.34 -14.15 8.25
N ARG A 133 -1.32 -13.27 8.08
CA ARG A 133 -2.73 -13.54 8.34
C ARG A 133 -3.50 -13.57 7.03
N LEU A 134 -4.56 -14.33 6.98
CA LEU A 134 -5.46 -14.44 5.84
C LEU A 134 -6.89 -14.12 6.27
N LEU A 135 -7.52 -13.18 5.58
CA LEU A 135 -8.95 -12.91 5.70
C LEU A 135 -9.66 -13.58 4.53
N THR A 136 -10.61 -14.43 4.84
CA THR A 136 -11.45 -15.11 3.85
C THR A 136 -12.90 -14.71 4.05
N LEU A 137 -13.62 -14.46 2.95
CA LEU A 137 -15.06 -14.17 3.00
C LEU A 137 -15.80 -15.33 3.65
N LYS A 138 -16.64 -15.03 4.64
CA LYS A 138 -17.44 -16.02 5.37
C LYS A 138 -18.82 -15.48 5.70
N ALA A 139 -19.84 -16.09 5.09
CA ALA A 139 -21.22 -15.70 5.36
C ALA A 139 -21.60 -15.93 6.82
N GLY A 140 -22.39 -15.02 7.39
CA GLY A 140 -22.88 -15.11 8.77
C GLY A 140 -21.84 -14.74 9.84
N VAL A 141 -20.63 -14.34 9.45
CA VAL A 141 -19.60 -13.87 10.39
C VAL A 141 -19.65 -12.34 10.49
N ALA A 142 -19.50 -11.82 11.72
CA ALA A 142 -19.43 -10.39 11.95
C ALA A 142 -18.23 -9.76 11.22
N GLY A 143 -18.48 -8.75 10.39
CA GLY A 143 -17.48 -8.14 9.50
C GLY A 143 -17.31 -8.83 8.14
N GLY A 144 -18.01 -9.95 7.88
CA GLY A 144 -18.00 -10.65 6.59
C GLY A 144 -16.74 -11.44 6.28
N TYR A 145 -15.71 -11.38 7.13
CA TYR A 145 -14.44 -12.09 6.98
C TYR A 145 -14.09 -12.90 8.23
N GLU A 146 -13.45 -14.03 8.02
CA GLU A 146 -12.76 -14.81 9.04
C GLU A 146 -11.26 -14.58 8.88
N VAL A 147 -10.58 -14.25 9.97
CA VAL A 147 -9.13 -14.06 10.04
C VAL A 147 -8.48 -15.34 10.57
N THR A 148 -7.46 -15.81 9.88
CA THR A 148 -6.67 -16.98 10.31
C THR A 148 -5.17 -16.69 10.14
N THR A 149 -4.35 -17.23 11.02
CA THR A 149 -2.90 -17.24 10.87
C THR A 149 -2.50 -18.31 9.86
N VAL A 150 -1.78 -17.92 8.80
CA VAL A 150 -1.36 -18.85 7.74
C VAL A 150 0.13 -19.14 7.73
N ALA A 151 0.95 -18.27 8.33
CA ALA A 151 2.37 -18.53 8.49
C ALA A 151 2.96 -17.69 9.63
N GLY A 152 4.06 -18.16 10.20
CA GLY A 152 4.76 -17.54 11.31
C GLY A 152 4.29 -18.02 12.67
N THR A 153 5.12 -17.79 13.69
CA THR A 153 4.80 -18.05 15.09
C THR A 153 4.56 -16.73 15.80
N PRO A 154 3.33 -16.47 16.29
CA PRO A 154 2.97 -15.18 16.87
C PRO A 154 3.95 -14.68 17.94
N GLY A 155 4.43 -13.45 17.77
CA GLY A 155 5.34 -12.77 18.70
C GLY A 155 6.76 -13.34 18.76
N LYS A 156 7.11 -14.30 17.89
CA LYS A 156 8.46 -14.87 17.83
C LYS A 156 9.15 -14.47 16.53
N SER A 157 10.17 -13.65 16.63
CA SER A 157 11.03 -13.29 15.50
C SER A 157 12.07 -14.38 15.22
N GLY A 158 12.43 -14.54 13.95
CA GLY A 158 13.48 -15.47 13.51
C GLY A 158 13.53 -15.58 12.00
N SER A 159 14.33 -16.52 11.49
CA SER A 159 14.55 -16.73 10.05
C SER A 159 14.29 -18.17 9.58
N ALA A 160 13.71 -19.02 10.43
CA ALA A 160 13.51 -20.43 10.10
C ALA A 160 12.49 -20.60 8.98
N ASP A 161 12.87 -21.35 7.95
CA ASP A 161 12.00 -21.90 6.91
C ASP A 161 11.32 -23.20 7.40
N GLY A 162 10.37 -23.73 6.65
CA GLY A 162 9.71 -25.01 6.93
C GLY A 162 8.19 -24.92 7.02
N PRO A 163 7.53 -25.80 7.80
CA PRO A 163 6.08 -25.79 7.96
C PRO A 163 5.56 -24.42 8.36
N ALA A 164 4.57 -23.89 7.66
CA ALA A 164 4.22 -22.48 7.72
C ALA A 164 3.93 -21.95 9.13
N LEU A 165 3.23 -22.70 9.96
CA LEU A 165 2.90 -22.32 11.34
C LEU A 165 4.07 -22.52 12.34
N GLN A 166 5.19 -23.11 11.89
CA GLN A 166 6.42 -23.27 12.68
C GLN A 166 7.55 -22.39 12.17
N ALA A 167 7.42 -21.87 10.96
CA ALA A 167 8.36 -20.93 10.37
C ALA A 167 8.42 -19.63 11.18
N MET A 168 9.51 -18.91 11.04
CA MET A 168 9.72 -17.63 11.72
C MET A 168 10.00 -16.52 10.73
N PHE A 169 9.42 -15.36 10.96
CA PHE A 169 9.72 -14.12 10.28
C PHE A 169 10.32 -13.11 11.24
N ASN A 170 10.96 -12.09 10.71
CA ASN A 170 11.43 -10.95 11.48
C ASN A 170 10.96 -9.65 10.83
N SER A 171 9.75 -9.23 11.19
CA SER A 171 9.09 -8.03 10.67
C SER A 171 8.72 -8.12 9.17
N PRO A 172 7.80 -9.02 8.77
CA PRO A 172 7.28 -9.06 7.40
C PRO A 172 6.47 -7.79 7.09
N HIS A 173 6.73 -7.13 5.93
CA HIS A 173 6.23 -5.77 5.66
C HIS A 173 5.27 -5.63 4.47
N ALA A 174 5.24 -6.54 3.53
CA ALA A 174 4.26 -6.57 2.45
C ALA A 174 3.66 -7.97 2.32
N ALA A 175 2.53 -8.08 1.63
CA ALA A 175 1.92 -9.35 1.28
C ALA A 175 1.50 -9.29 -0.19
N LEU A 176 2.26 -9.93 -1.06
CA LEU A 176 2.02 -9.95 -2.50
C LEU A 176 1.65 -11.36 -2.96
N TRP A 177 0.53 -11.48 -3.65
CA TRP A 177 0.11 -12.75 -4.23
C TRP A 177 0.85 -13.05 -5.52
N GLY A 178 1.33 -14.28 -5.67
CA GLY A 178 1.75 -14.86 -6.93
C GLY A 178 0.58 -15.49 -7.69
N GLU A 179 0.72 -15.65 -9.00
CA GLU A 179 -0.29 -16.28 -9.85
C GLU A 179 -0.58 -17.75 -9.45
N ASP A 180 0.40 -18.40 -8.82
CA ASP A 180 0.29 -19.76 -8.29
C ASP A 180 -0.40 -19.86 -6.91
N GLY A 181 -0.89 -18.72 -6.39
CA GLY A 181 -1.51 -18.63 -5.06
C GLY A 181 -0.51 -18.56 -3.90
N SER A 182 0.78 -18.44 -4.18
CA SER A 182 1.79 -18.16 -3.15
C SER A 182 1.65 -16.74 -2.62
N ILE A 183 2.09 -16.51 -1.36
CA ILE A 183 2.24 -15.19 -0.77
C ILE A 183 3.73 -14.90 -0.65
N TYR A 184 4.17 -13.80 -1.25
CA TYR A 184 5.53 -13.29 -1.10
C TYR A 184 5.55 -12.13 -0.11
N THR A 185 6.58 -12.09 0.73
CA THR A 185 6.74 -11.02 1.74
C THR A 185 8.22 -10.66 1.90
N PRO A 186 8.55 -9.36 1.85
CA PRO A 186 9.84 -8.89 2.35
C PRO A 186 9.88 -9.04 3.86
N ASP A 187 10.85 -9.78 4.33
CA ASP A 187 11.12 -10.07 5.75
C ASP A 187 12.28 -9.17 6.19
N ILE A 188 11.96 -7.95 6.58
CA ILE A 188 12.92 -6.84 6.70
C ILE A 188 14.04 -7.13 7.66
N GLY A 189 13.72 -7.63 8.85
CA GLY A 189 14.73 -7.91 9.87
C GLY A 189 15.69 -9.04 9.49
N ASN A 190 15.31 -9.86 8.49
CA ASN A 190 16.16 -10.89 7.90
C ASN A 190 16.79 -10.45 6.55
N ALA A 191 16.37 -9.29 6.02
CA ALA A 191 16.81 -8.75 4.74
C ALA A 191 16.58 -9.70 3.54
N THR A 192 15.48 -10.48 3.57
CA THR A 192 15.15 -11.54 2.60
C THR A 192 13.75 -11.35 2.03
N ILE A 193 13.47 -12.00 0.90
CA ILE A 193 12.10 -12.25 0.45
C ILE A 193 11.74 -13.69 0.80
N ARG A 194 10.63 -13.84 1.50
CA ARG A 194 10.07 -15.14 1.89
C ARG A 194 8.83 -15.44 1.05
N ARG A 195 8.60 -16.70 0.80
CA ARG A 195 7.40 -17.19 0.11
C ARG A 195 6.66 -18.20 0.98
N VAL A 196 5.34 -18.07 1.05
CA VAL A 196 4.45 -19.08 1.63
C VAL A 196 3.73 -19.79 0.51
N ARG A 197 3.89 -21.09 0.41
CA ARG A 197 3.28 -21.93 -0.62
C ARG A 197 2.94 -23.31 -0.07
N ASN A 198 1.71 -23.76 -0.27
CA ASN A 198 1.25 -25.10 0.14
C ASN A 198 1.59 -25.46 1.60
N GLY A 199 1.43 -24.48 2.52
CA GLY A 199 1.69 -24.71 3.95
C GLY A 199 3.18 -24.75 4.33
N VAL A 200 4.07 -24.31 3.45
CA VAL A 200 5.52 -24.22 3.69
C VAL A 200 6.00 -22.78 3.44
N VAL A 201 6.94 -22.33 4.26
CA VAL A 201 7.71 -21.09 4.06
C VAL A 201 9.10 -21.44 3.56
N ASP A 202 9.53 -20.75 2.52
CA ASP A 202 10.91 -20.80 2.01
C ASP A 202 11.47 -19.38 1.75
N THR A 203 12.78 -19.25 1.91
CA THR A 203 13.52 -18.04 1.56
C THR A 203 13.87 -18.10 0.06
N VAL A 204 13.38 -17.14 -0.73
CA VAL A 204 13.54 -17.19 -2.19
C VAL A 204 14.68 -16.33 -2.71
N THR A 205 15.05 -15.25 -2.00
CA THR A 205 16.22 -14.42 -2.32
C THR A 205 16.64 -13.58 -1.10
N GLY A 206 17.82 -12.96 -1.15
CA GLY A 206 18.37 -12.12 -0.08
C GLY A 206 19.34 -12.87 0.82
N SER A 207 19.64 -14.14 0.55
CA SER A 207 20.61 -14.94 1.31
C SER A 207 22.00 -14.95 0.63
N GLY A 208 23.04 -15.23 1.41
CA GLY A 208 24.41 -15.34 0.89
C GLY A 208 24.96 -14.02 0.32
N SER A 209 25.35 -14.03 -0.97
CA SER A 209 25.85 -12.84 -1.69
C SER A 209 24.75 -11.88 -2.13
N ASP A 210 23.50 -12.33 -2.19
CA ASP A 210 22.34 -11.59 -2.72
C ASP A 210 21.68 -10.75 -1.61
N LYS A 211 22.48 -9.99 -0.87
CA LYS A 211 21.97 -9.22 0.28
C LYS A 211 21.20 -7.98 -0.13
N MET A 212 20.03 -7.82 0.47
CA MET A 212 19.30 -6.55 0.58
C MET A 212 19.63 -5.87 1.90
N VAL A 213 19.26 -4.59 2.05
CA VAL A 213 19.52 -3.87 3.30
C VAL A 213 18.22 -3.67 4.08
N TYR A 214 17.18 -3.20 3.40
CA TYR A 214 15.86 -2.97 3.98
C TYR A 214 14.78 -3.12 2.91
N PRO A 215 14.43 -4.36 2.52
CA PRO A 215 13.39 -4.60 1.51
C PRO A 215 12.00 -4.26 2.07
N MET A 216 11.46 -3.10 1.68
CA MET A 216 10.22 -2.56 2.26
C MET A 216 8.97 -3.02 1.51
N ASP A 217 9.03 -3.09 0.18
CA ASP A 217 7.89 -3.38 -0.67
C ASP A 217 8.28 -4.17 -1.90
N ILE A 218 7.30 -4.87 -2.49
CA ILE A 218 7.48 -5.70 -3.67
C ILE A 218 6.29 -5.59 -4.62
N ALA A 219 6.54 -5.67 -5.92
CA ALA A 219 5.50 -5.74 -6.94
C ALA A 219 5.93 -6.62 -8.12
N TRP A 220 4.97 -7.27 -8.80
CA TRP A 220 5.25 -8.00 -10.03
C TRP A 220 5.38 -7.06 -11.22
N MET A 221 6.48 -7.17 -11.95
CA MET A 221 6.66 -6.54 -13.26
C MET A 221 5.94 -7.36 -14.32
N LYS A 222 5.60 -6.73 -15.45
CA LYS A 222 4.93 -7.42 -16.58
C LYS A 222 5.72 -8.57 -17.19
N ASP A 223 7.03 -8.54 -17.07
CA ASP A 223 7.92 -9.58 -17.57
C ASP A 223 8.11 -10.75 -16.60
N GLY A 224 7.35 -10.77 -15.50
CA GLY A 224 7.36 -11.79 -14.47
C GLY A 224 8.49 -11.66 -13.44
N ARG A 225 9.30 -10.59 -13.50
CA ARG A 225 10.23 -10.26 -12.43
C ARG A 225 9.53 -9.60 -11.26
N LEU A 226 10.03 -9.84 -10.08
CA LEU A 226 9.69 -9.10 -8.88
C LEU A 226 10.57 -7.86 -8.81
N VAL A 227 9.97 -6.67 -8.64
CA VAL A 227 10.71 -5.47 -8.23
C VAL A 227 10.60 -5.30 -6.73
N VAL A 228 11.72 -4.96 -6.09
CA VAL A 228 11.82 -4.78 -4.62
C VAL A 228 12.31 -3.37 -4.33
N ALA A 229 11.61 -2.65 -3.47
CA ALA A 229 12.07 -1.39 -2.92
C ALA A 229 13.05 -1.67 -1.76
N ASP A 230 14.35 -1.63 -2.03
CA ASP A 230 15.43 -1.82 -1.03
C ASP A 230 15.80 -0.46 -0.43
N ALA A 231 15.01 -0.03 0.55
CA ALA A 231 15.06 1.31 1.12
C ALA A 231 16.39 1.63 1.79
N GLY A 232 17.02 0.64 2.42
CA GLY A 232 18.31 0.84 3.08
C GLY A 232 19.47 0.99 2.10
N ALA A 233 19.35 0.42 0.91
CA ALA A 233 20.32 0.58 -0.16
C ALA A 233 20.01 1.78 -1.07
N ASN A 234 18.85 2.43 -0.93
CA ASN A 234 18.32 3.46 -1.84
C ASN A 234 18.21 2.97 -3.30
N LEU A 235 17.84 1.71 -3.49
CA LEU A 235 17.80 1.05 -4.79
C LEU A 235 16.45 0.35 -5.03
N LEU A 236 16.13 0.12 -6.29
CA LEU A 236 15.18 -0.89 -6.69
C LEU A 236 15.95 -2.15 -7.10
N ARG A 237 15.61 -3.29 -6.51
CA ARG A 237 16.14 -4.58 -6.90
C ARG A 237 15.16 -5.30 -7.82
N THR A 238 15.69 -6.23 -8.62
CA THR A 238 14.85 -7.14 -9.42
C THR A 238 15.24 -8.57 -9.15
N TRP A 239 14.24 -9.45 -9.14
CA TRP A 239 14.46 -10.86 -8.92
C TRP A 239 13.49 -11.71 -9.76
N ARG A 240 13.96 -12.87 -10.20
CA ARG A 240 13.15 -13.93 -10.82
C ARG A 240 13.62 -15.28 -10.27
N PRO A 241 12.72 -16.28 -10.11
CA PRO A 241 13.11 -17.61 -9.68
C PRO A 241 14.27 -18.20 -10.52
N GLY A 242 15.33 -18.66 -9.83
CA GLY A 242 16.51 -19.22 -10.48
C GLY A 242 17.55 -18.20 -10.97
N GLU A 243 17.30 -16.91 -10.83
CA GLU A 243 18.25 -15.85 -11.20
C GLU A 243 18.82 -15.16 -9.94
N PRO A 244 20.05 -14.64 -10.01
CA PRO A 244 20.60 -13.81 -8.93
C PRO A 244 19.82 -12.50 -8.79
N LEU A 245 19.93 -11.87 -7.62
CA LEU A 245 19.32 -10.57 -7.36
C LEU A 245 19.98 -9.50 -8.26
N GLY A 246 19.18 -8.88 -9.11
CA GLY A 246 19.59 -7.78 -9.97
C GLY A 246 19.31 -6.41 -9.36
N THR A 247 19.70 -5.36 -10.08
CA THR A 247 19.37 -3.96 -9.74
C THR A 247 18.63 -3.33 -10.92
N PHE A 248 17.52 -2.68 -10.65
CA PHE A 248 16.84 -1.85 -11.65
C PHE A 248 17.60 -0.52 -11.79
N ALA A 249 18.03 -0.21 -13.00
CA ALA A 249 18.82 0.99 -13.26
C ALA A 249 17.93 2.24 -13.31
N ALA A 250 17.57 2.79 -12.15
CA ALA A 250 16.99 4.12 -12.07
C ALA A 250 18.09 5.17 -12.25
N GLN A 251 17.89 6.07 -13.21
CA GLN A 251 18.81 7.17 -13.46
C GLN A 251 18.46 8.34 -12.55
N GLY A 252 18.89 8.27 -11.31
CA GLY A 252 18.63 9.30 -10.31
C GLY A 252 18.71 8.73 -8.91
N ALA A 253 19.01 9.58 -7.98
CA ALA A 253 19.08 9.18 -6.59
C ALA A 253 17.67 8.93 -6.05
N LEU A 254 17.40 7.72 -5.58
CA LEU A 254 16.30 7.42 -4.69
C LEU A 254 16.74 7.72 -3.25
N ALA A 255 15.82 8.19 -2.43
CA ALA A 255 16.09 8.48 -1.03
C ALA A 255 15.08 7.76 -0.14
N THR A 256 15.35 6.51 0.14
CA THR A 256 14.48 5.60 0.89
C THR A 256 13.21 5.22 0.10
N PRO A 257 13.33 4.49 -1.05
CA PRO A 257 12.18 3.94 -1.75
C PRO A 257 11.44 2.98 -0.82
N HIS A 258 10.22 3.33 -0.43
CA HIS A 258 9.47 2.61 0.58
C HIS A 258 8.33 1.79 -0.02
N GLY A 259 7.60 2.35 -0.98
CA GLY A 259 6.53 1.67 -1.70
C GLY A 259 6.82 1.60 -3.20
N VAL A 260 6.43 0.52 -3.86
CA VAL A 260 6.57 0.35 -5.30
C VAL A 260 5.30 -0.24 -5.92
N ALA A 261 4.87 0.29 -7.06
CA ALA A 261 3.77 -0.25 -7.85
C ALA A 261 4.14 -0.26 -9.33
N VAL A 262 3.51 -1.15 -10.08
CA VAL A 262 3.69 -1.27 -11.53
C VAL A 262 2.40 -0.87 -12.23
N GLY A 263 2.50 0.09 -13.14
CA GLY A 263 1.38 0.54 -13.96
C GLY A 263 1.06 -0.42 -15.10
N PRO A 264 -0.13 -0.26 -15.71
CA PRO A 264 -0.56 -1.07 -16.85
C PRO A 264 0.29 -0.86 -18.11
N ASP A 265 1.04 0.23 -18.18
CA ASP A 265 2.03 0.57 -19.20
C ASP A 265 3.44 0.05 -18.91
N GLY A 266 3.66 -0.52 -17.72
CA GLY A 266 4.97 -0.99 -17.23
C GLY A 266 5.79 0.08 -16.51
N MET A 267 5.25 1.30 -16.34
CA MET A 267 5.88 2.32 -15.50
C MET A 267 5.97 1.83 -14.06
N LEU A 268 7.11 2.06 -13.42
CA LEU A 268 7.26 1.88 -11.99
C LEU A 268 6.90 3.18 -11.29
N TYR A 269 6.03 3.09 -10.28
CA TYR A 269 5.75 4.20 -9.38
C TYR A 269 6.39 3.90 -8.02
N VAL A 270 7.08 4.89 -7.45
CA VAL A 270 7.86 4.72 -6.23
C VAL A 270 7.51 5.82 -5.23
N ALA A 271 7.08 5.40 -4.03
CA ALA A 271 7.01 6.30 -2.90
C ALA A 271 8.43 6.49 -2.33
N ASP A 272 9.06 7.60 -2.68
CA ASP A 272 10.41 7.95 -2.25
C ASP A 272 10.33 8.76 -0.95
N MET A 273 10.19 8.02 0.16
CA MET A 273 9.72 8.49 1.45
C MET A 273 10.54 9.68 1.98
N LYS A 274 11.87 9.58 1.99
CA LYS A 274 12.74 10.61 2.55
C LYS A 274 12.80 11.86 1.68
N SER A 275 12.59 11.72 0.36
CA SER A 275 12.52 12.87 -0.55
C SER A 275 11.13 13.49 -0.64
N GLN A 276 10.15 13.03 0.12
CA GLN A 276 8.79 13.61 0.22
C GLN A 276 8.01 13.61 -1.09
N ARG A 277 8.29 12.66 -2.00
CA ARG A 277 7.68 12.64 -3.34
C ARG A 277 7.34 11.23 -3.80
N VAL A 278 6.50 11.18 -4.82
CA VAL A 278 6.23 9.99 -5.60
C VAL A 278 6.83 10.16 -6.97
N LEU A 279 7.54 9.14 -7.42
CA LEU A 279 8.27 9.12 -8.70
C LEU A 279 7.58 8.15 -9.66
N ALA A 280 7.65 8.47 -10.95
CA ALA A 280 7.43 7.52 -12.05
C ALA A 280 8.78 7.24 -12.73
N ILE A 281 9.06 5.96 -13.01
CA ILE A 281 10.29 5.49 -13.62
C ILE A 281 9.93 4.63 -14.83
N ASP A 282 10.39 5.02 -16.01
CA ASP A 282 10.12 4.27 -17.24
C ASP A 282 11.09 3.08 -17.42
N ALA A 283 10.87 2.30 -18.49
CA ALA A 283 11.71 1.14 -18.80
C ALA A 283 13.17 1.49 -19.12
N ALA A 284 13.45 2.75 -19.50
CA ALA A 284 14.80 3.26 -19.72
C ALA A 284 15.47 3.79 -18.45
N GLY A 285 14.75 3.74 -17.30
CA GLY A 285 15.23 4.23 -16.02
C GLY A 285 15.08 5.76 -15.83
N ARG A 286 14.39 6.46 -16.73
CA ARG A 286 14.16 7.92 -16.58
C ARG A 286 13.16 8.16 -15.47
N VAL A 287 13.50 9.10 -14.60
CA VAL A 287 12.73 9.41 -13.38
C VAL A 287 12.02 10.75 -13.55
N THR A 288 10.73 10.78 -13.22
CA THR A 288 9.91 11.99 -13.16
C THR A 288 9.13 12.06 -11.85
N THR A 289 8.95 13.26 -11.28
CA THR A 289 8.11 13.44 -10.10
C THR A 289 6.64 13.52 -10.51
N VAL A 290 5.78 12.71 -9.87
CA VAL A 290 4.33 12.64 -10.11
C VAL A 290 3.55 13.39 -9.03
N ALA A 291 4.01 13.34 -7.78
CA ALA A 291 3.38 14.03 -6.65
C ALA A 291 4.44 14.38 -5.58
N GLY A 292 4.15 15.40 -4.81
CA GLY A 292 5.05 15.91 -3.79
C GLY A 292 6.13 16.85 -4.36
N VAL A 293 6.85 17.51 -3.48
CA VAL A 293 7.97 18.41 -3.79
C VAL A 293 9.22 17.91 -3.11
N GLU A 294 10.31 17.76 -3.88
CA GLU A 294 11.55 17.18 -3.37
C GLU A 294 12.06 17.87 -2.12
N GLY A 295 12.27 17.08 -1.07
CA GLY A 295 12.80 17.56 0.22
C GLY A 295 11.86 18.44 1.03
N GLN A 296 10.62 18.68 0.57
CA GLN A 296 9.66 19.56 1.23
C GLN A 296 8.46 18.76 1.75
N ALA A 297 8.46 18.50 3.05
CA ALA A 297 7.29 17.94 3.71
C ALA A 297 6.19 19.00 3.87
N GLY A 298 4.94 18.62 3.68
CA GLY A 298 3.81 19.51 3.86
C GLY A 298 2.48 18.78 3.77
N SER A 299 1.37 19.50 4.03
CA SER A 299 0.02 18.91 4.08
C SER A 299 -0.97 19.55 3.09
N ASP A 300 -0.54 20.51 2.29
CA ASP A 300 -1.38 21.08 1.24
C ASP A 300 -1.53 20.14 0.02
N ALA A 301 -2.12 20.63 -1.06
CA ALA A 301 -2.41 19.84 -2.26
C ALA A 301 -1.16 19.52 -3.10
N ALA A 302 -0.02 20.17 -2.87
CA ALA A 302 1.22 19.95 -3.59
C ALA A 302 2.21 19.08 -2.83
N HIS A 303 2.13 19.04 -1.50
CA HIS A 303 3.13 18.41 -0.64
C HIS A 303 2.64 17.08 -0.05
N LEU A 304 3.60 16.22 0.18
CA LEU A 304 3.46 14.95 0.91
C LEU A 304 4.32 15.00 2.18
N ASN A 305 4.02 14.12 3.13
CA ASN A 305 4.85 13.97 4.32
C ASN A 305 5.11 12.47 4.55
N ARG A 306 6.31 12.03 4.14
CA ARG A 306 6.76 10.63 4.17
C ARG A 306 5.77 9.70 3.45
N PRO A 307 5.53 9.87 2.13
CA PRO A 307 4.69 8.92 1.39
C PRO A 307 5.24 7.51 1.52
N ALA A 308 4.41 6.57 1.98
CA ALA A 308 4.86 5.23 2.33
C ALA A 308 4.50 4.18 1.28
N ALA A 309 3.35 4.30 0.64
CA ALA A 309 2.92 3.37 -0.39
C ALA A 309 2.32 4.08 -1.59
N VAL A 310 2.41 3.41 -2.71
CA VAL A 310 1.73 3.73 -3.97
C VAL A 310 1.01 2.50 -4.50
N LEU A 311 -0.10 2.73 -5.20
CA LEU A 311 -0.86 1.68 -5.85
C LEU A 311 -1.52 2.22 -7.11
N VAL A 312 -1.32 1.55 -8.24
CA VAL A 312 -2.08 1.84 -9.46
C VAL A 312 -3.35 0.99 -9.48
N HIS A 313 -4.50 1.62 -9.38
CA HIS A 313 -5.79 0.94 -9.39
C HIS A 313 -6.90 1.83 -9.97
N ALA A 314 -7.76 1.26 -10.83
CA ALA A 314 -8.93 1.94 -11.41
C ALA A 314 -8.61 3.28 -12.12
N GLY A 315 -7.45 3.38 -12.79
CA GLY A 315 -7.02 4.60 -13.50
C GLY A 315 -6.44 5.69 -12.59
N TRP A 316 -6.16 5.36 -11.33
CA TRP A 316 -5.57 6.26 -10.34
C TRP A 316 -4.27 5.70 -9.77
N LEU A 317 -3.36 6.61 -9.44
CA LEU A 317 -2.22 6.36 -8.57
C LEU A 317 -2.62 6.79 -7.16
N TRP A 318 -2.90 5.82 -6.31
CA TRP A 318 -3.21 6.02 -4.91
C TRP A 318 -1.93 6.14 -4.10
N ILE A 319 -1.94 6.98 -3.07
CA ILE A 319 -0.76 7.30 -2.26
C ILE A 319 -1.16 7.26 -0.78
N ALA A 320 -0.44 6.49 0.01
CA ALA A 320 -0.53 6.56 1.47
C ALA A 320 0.44 7.65 1.97
N ASP A 321 -0.12 8.78 2.37
CA ASP A 321 0.62 9.95 2.87
C ASP A 321 0.74 9.84 4.40
N LEU A 322 1.75 9.07 4.82
CA LEU A 322 1.89 8.45 6.15
C LEU A 322 1.76 9.44 7.29
N ASP A 323 2.62 10.48 7.30
CA ASP A 323 2.72 11.42 8.40
C ASP A 323 1.66 12.53 8.33
N ASN A 324 0.96 12.64 7.20
CA ASN A 324 -0.26 13.44 7.08
C ASN A 324 -1.53 12.63 7.38
N HIS A 325 -1.42 11.37 7.79
CA HIS A 325 -2.58 10.56 8.19
C HIS A 325 -3.74 10.56 7.18
N ARG A 326 -3.41 10.52 5.87
CA ARG A 326 -4.41 10.64 4.79
C ARG A 326 -4.07 9.75 3.60
N ILE A 327 -5.05 9.53 2.75
CA ILE A 327 -4.93 8.86 1.47
C ILE A 327 -5.13 9.89 0.37
N CYS A 328 -4.15 10.00 -0.51
CA CYS A 328 -4.19 10.86 -1.69
C CYS A 328 -4.32 10.03 -2.97
N ALA A 329 -4.66 10.69 -4.07
CA ALA A 329 -4.65 10.09 -5.39
C ALA A 329 -4.28 11.10 -6.48
N VAL A 330 -3.73 10.59 -7.57
CA VAL A 330 -3.42 11.31 -8.80
C VAL A 330 -4.08 10.56 -9.95
N ALA A 331 -4.85 11.25 -10.79
CA ALA A 331 -5.44 10.64 -11.98
C ALA A 331 -4.34 10.30 -12.99
N LEU A 332 -4.26 9.04 -13.40
CA LEU A 332 -3.40 8.63 -14.50
C LEU A 332 -4.17 8.86 -15.79
N GLY A 333 -3.66 9.74 -16.65
CA GLY A 333 -4.24 9.95 -17.99
C GLY A 333 -4.38 8.62 -18.73
N ARG A 334 -5.49 8.46 -19.48
CA ARG A 334 -5.72 7.30 -20.35
C ARG A 334 -4.80 7.35 -21.56
#